data_33c9ee407562b1b86da064d6df3ed35e
#
_entry.id   33c9ee407562b1b86da064d6df3ed35e
#
_cell.length_a   1.000
_cell.length_b   1.000
_cell.length_c   1.000
_cell.angle_alpha   90.00
_cell.angle_beta   90.00
_cell.angle_gamma   90.00
#
_symmetry.space_group_name_H-M   'P 1'
#
loop_
_entity.id
_entity.type
_entity.pdbx_description
1 polymer ?
#
loop_
_entity_poly.entity_id
_entity_poly.type
_entity_poly.pdbx_seq_one_letter_code
_entity_poly.pdbx_strand_id
1 'polypeptide(L)'
;MMGVVMAILVASAALLFGAQLLRWLRITTPDDPSTHFLAGFGIGVVLLAYAILALGLLSALTLPWLLAVLVLMIAIGIGQWRLVPACARAAATYLARFCREWGARALLAFMAIWIVLTLAASLLPPDSGDWDGLSQHLAQAWTYAHEGRVRPLWHDHHSQFPCTMQMLYTAGMLVDGYFTARLLHWLMGVFTVAWAVLIGHRFLGGRRSNSPVGLWAAFILMTTPAFTWLTGVCYVDLGQTFFTLASLYFFLKWAVDGDEASLL
;
A
#
# COMPACT_ATOMS: atom_id res chain seq x y z
N MET A 1 17.51 6.65 -8.54
CA MET A 1 16.69 6.25 -9.72
C MET A 1 16.29 4.77 -9.66
N MET A 2 17.21 3.84 -9.31
CA MET A 2 16.89 2.40 -9.17
C MET A 2 15.75 2.11 -8.19
N GLY A 3 15.73 2.75 -7.01
CA GLY A 3 14.70 2.51 -6.00
C GLY A 3 13.29 2.88 -6.42
N VAL A 4 13.12 3.97 -7.16
CA VAL A 4 11.81 4.32 -7.74
C VAL A 4 11.35 3.26 -8.73
N VAL A 5 12.24 2.79 -9.59
CA VAL A 5 11.92 1.73 -10.57
C VAL A 5 11.53 0.43 -9.83
N MET A 6 12.29 0.07 -8.78
CA MET A 6 12.00 -1.13 -8.00
C MET A 6 10.68 -0.99 -7.22
N ALA A 7 10.40 0.16 -6.61
CA ALA A 7 9.12 0.41 -5.94
C ALA A 7 7.93 0.29 -6.91
N ILE A 8 8.05 0.84 -8.13
CA ILE A 8 7.04 0.70 -9.19
C ILE A 8 6.88 -0.76 -9.60
N LEU A 9 7.98 -1.49 -9.77
CA LEU A 9 7.95 -2.91 -10.16
C LEU A 9 7.24 -3.76 -9.09
N VAL A 10 7.61 -3.58 -7.82
CA VAL A 10 7.00 -4.26 -6.67
C VAL A 10 5.51 -3.93 -6.57
N ALA A 11 5.15 -2.63 -6.63
CA ALA A 11 3.76 -2.20 -6.55
C ALA A 11 2.93 -2.73 -7.74
N SER A 12 3.50 -2.73 -8.95
CA SER A 12 2.83 -3.24 -10.15
C SER A 12 2.63 -4.75 -10.07
N ALA A 13 3.64 -5.52 -9.64
CA ALA A 13 3.54 -6.96 -9.47
C ALA A 13 2.45 -7.32 -8.44
N ALA A 14 2.47 -6.65 -7.29
CA ALA A 14 1.46 -6.84 -6.25
C ALA A 14 0.06 -6.51 -6.78
N LEU A 15 -0.14 -5.33 -7.36
CA LEU A 15 -1.44 -4.89 -7.87
C LEU A 15 -2.00 -5.85 -8.93
N LEU A 16 -1.21 -6.13 -9.98
CA LEU A 16 -1.70 -6.91 -11.12
C LEU A 16 -2.02 -8.35 -10.72
N PHE A 17 -1.15 -8.98 -9.94
CA PHE A 17 -1.36 -10.34 -9.47
C PHE A 17 -2.55 -10.45 -8.51
N GLY A 18 -2.61 -9.58 -7.50
CA GLY A 18 -3.70 -9.59 -6.53
C GLY A 18 -5.05 -9.28 -7.17
N ALA A 19 -5.12 -8.32 -8.10
CA ALA A 19 -6.34 -8.04 -8.86
C ALA A 19 -6.77 -9.24 -9.72
N GLN A 20 -5.82 -9.96 -10.34
CA GLN A 20 -6.12 -11.18 -11.09
C GLN A 20 -6.66 -12.29 -10.19
N LEU A 21 -6.09 -12.44 -8.99
CA LEU A 21 -6.55 -13.42 -8.01
C LEU A 21 -7.97 -13.12 -7.54
N LEU A 22 -8.26 -11.86 -7.16
CA LEU A 22 -9.61 -11.43 -6.79
C LEU A 22 -10.64 -11.72 -7.88
N ARG A 23 -10.25 -11.49 -9.14
CA ARG A 23 -11.10 -11.81 -10.29
C ARG A 23 -11.38 -13.31 -10.39
N TRP A 24 -10.37 -14.17 -10.22
CA TRP A 24 -10.54 -15.63 -10.24
C TRP A 24 -11.43 -16.10 -9.09
N LEU A 25 -11.27 -15.51 -7.91
CA LEU A 25 -12.07 -15.83 -6.73
C LEU A 25 -13.48 -15.18 -6.76
N ARG A 26 -13.75 -14.28 -7.71
CA ARG A 26 -15.01 -13.52 -7.84
C ARG A 26 -15.37 -12.70 -6.60
N ILE A 27 -14.37 -12.25 -5.84
CA ILE A 27 -14.56 -11.50 -4.58
C ILE A 27 -14.89 -10.03 -4.84
N THR A 28 -14.35 -9.43 -5.92
CA THR A 28 -14.67 -8.05 -6.31
C THR A 28 -15.17 -8.00 -7.75
N THR A 29 -16.12 -7.09 -8.00
CA THR A 29 -16.67 -6.89 -9.34
C THR A 29 -15.84 -5.88 -10.12
N PRO A 30 -15.67 -6.05 -11.46
CA PRO A 30 -15.01 -5.06 -12.32
C PRO A 30 -15.70 -3.69 -12.34
N ASP A 31 -16.93 -3.59 -11.84
CA ASP A 31 -17.75 -2.39 -11.86
C ASP A 31 -17.29 -1.31 -10.86
N ASP A 32 -16.48 -1.68 -9.85
CA ASP A 32 -15.84 -0.75 -8.93
C ASP A 32 -14.30 -0.82 -9.07
N PRO A 33 -13.72 -0.08 -10.02
CA PRO A 33 -12.29 -0.15 -10.28
C PRO A 33 -11.43 0.32 -9.10
N SER A 34 -11.93 1.23 -8.26
CA SER A 34 -11.17 1.76 -7.12
C SER A 34 -11.03 0.72 -6.01
N THR A 35 -12.13 0.07 -5.64
CA THR A 35 -12.11 -1.02 -4.66
C THR A 35 -11.29 -2.19 -5.18
N HIS A 36 -11.48 -2.59 -6.45
CA HIS A 36 -10.71 -3.69 -7.04
C HIS A 36 -9.20 -3.40 -7.08
N PHE A 37 -8.82 -2.15 -7.36
CA PHE A 37 -7.43 -1.68 -7.35
C PHE A 37 -6.82 -1.80 -5.95
N LEU A 38 -7.45 -1.21 -4.93
CA LEU A 38 -6.90 -1.16 -3.58
C LEU A 38 -6.86 -2.55 -2.92
N ALA A 39 -7.93 -3.34 -3.08
CA ALA A 39 -7.98 -4.70 -2.56
C ALA A 39 -6.97 -5.61 -3.28
N GLY A 40 -6.87 -5.50 -4.61
CA GLY A 40 -5.88 -6.22 -5.41
C GLY A 40 -4.46 -5.90 -4.96
N PHE A 41 -4.13 -4.63 -4.79
CA PHE A 41 -2.83 -4.22 -4.26
C PHE A 41 -2.57 -4.86 -2.89
N GLY A 42 -3.52 -4.78 -1.95
CA GLY A 42 -3.36 -5.33 -0.60
C GLY A 42 -3.08 -6.83 -0.60
N ILE A 43 -3.91 -7.62 -1.30
CA ILE A 43 -3.71 -9.07 -1.39
C ILE A 43 -2.38 -9.42 -2.08
N GLY A 44 -2.05 -8.70 -3.16
CA GLY A 44 -0.79 -8.93 -3.85
C GLY A 44 0.44 -8.62 -3.00
N VAL A 45 0.38 -7.57 -2.17
CA VAL A 45 1.43 -7.24 -1.19
C VAL A 45 1.64 -8.37 -0.19
N VAL A 46 0.56 -8.91 0.39
CA VAL A 46 0.66 -10.04 1.33
C VAL A 46 1.27 -11.26 0.65
N LEU A 47 0.81 -11.62 -0.54
CA LEU A 47 1.32 -12.78 -1.26
C LEU A 47 2.78 -12.61 -1.67
N LEU A 48 3.18 -11.40 -2.08
CA LEU A 48 4.58 -11.10 -2.35
C LEU A 48 5.43 -11.19 -1.09
N ALA A 49 4.98 -10.67 0.05
CA ALA A 49 5.69 -10.80 1.32
C ALA A 49 5.89 -12.27 1.70
N TYR A 50 4.88 -13.13 1.54
CA TYR A 50 5.02 -14.57 1.76
C TYR A 50 5.95 -15.25 0.75
N ALA A 51 5.96 -14.81 -0.51
CA ALA A 51 6.91 -15.32 -1.50
C ALA A 51 8.35 -14.96 -1.14
N ILE A 52 8.60 -13.72 -0.68
CA ILE A 52 9.92 -13.28 -0.19
C ILE A 52 10.33 -14.08 1.06
N LEU A 53 9.41 -14.28 1.99
CA LEU A 53 9.63 -15.15 3.16
C LEU A 53 10.02 -16.57 2.74
N ALA A 54 9.31 -17.16 1.79
CA ALA A 54 9.61 -18.49 1.28
C ALA A 54 11.01 -18.56 0.66
N LEU A 55 11.39 -17.58 -0.17
CA LEU A 55 12.76 -17.48 -0.69
C LEU A 55 13.80 -17.39 0.46
N GLY A 56 13.49 -16.61 1.49
CA GLY A 56 14.37 -16.46 2.66
C GLY A 56 14.52 -17.76 3.45
N LEU A 57 13.44 -18.49 3.69
CA LEU A 57 13.48 -19.78 4.39
C LEU A 57 14.22 -20.85 3.60
N LEU A 58 14.20 -20.78 2.27
CA LEU A 58 14.92 -21.67 1.36
C LEU A 58 16.37 -21.23 1.13
N SER A 59 16.87 -20.16 1.78
CA SER A 59 18.18 -19.55 1.56
C SER A 59 18.41 -19.16 0.07
N ALA A 60 17.35 -18.77 -0.60
CA ALA A 60 17.34 -18.36 -2.01
C ALA A 60 17.02 -16.87 -2.16
N LEU A 61 17.14 -16.07 -1.09
CA LEU A 61 16.79 -14.65 -1.07
C LEU A 61 17.88 -13.82 -1.77
N THR A 62 17.82 -13.81 -3.08
CA THR A 62 18.76 -13.08 -3.95
C THR A 62 17.98 -12.27 -5.00
N LEU A 63 18.61 -11.23 -5.53
CA LEU A 63 17.98 -10.37 -6.53
C LEU A 63 17.43 -11.13 -7.75
N PRO A 64 18.13 -12.11 -8.37
CA PRO A 64 17.59 -12.86 -9.50
C PRO A 64 16.29 -13.61 -9.16
N TRP A 65 16.23 -14.28 -8.00
CA TRP A 65 15.02 -14.97 -7.57
C TRP A 65 13.86 -14.02 -7.25
N LEU A 66 14.16 -12.88 -6.60
CA LEU A 66 13.17 -11.83 -6.40
C LEU A 66 12.60 -11.33 -7.74
N LEU A 67 13.46 -11.02 -8.69
CA LEU A 67 13.02 -10.58 -10.03
C LEU A 67 12.20 -11.65 -10.74
N ALA A 68 12.55 -12.93 -10.61
CA ALA A 68 11.78 -14.03 -11.19
C ALA A 68 10.36 -14.09 -10.59
N VAL A 69 10.22 -13.90 -9.26
CA VAL A 69 8.91 -13.82 -8.60
C VAL A 69 8.11 -12.63 -9.11
N LEU A 70 8.70 -11.43 -9.18
CA LEU A 70 8.02 -10.23 -9.65
C LEU A 70 7.56 -10.36 -11.12
N VAL A 71 8.42 -10.89 -11.98
CA VAL A 71 8.09 -11.15 -13.39
C VAL A 71 6.95 -12.16 -13.51
N LEU A 72 6.99 -13.25 -12.72
CA LEU A 72 5.92 -14.25 -12.71
C LEU A 72 4.58 -13.63 -12.26
N MET A 73 4.58 -12.84 -11.19
CA MET A 73 3.38 -12.14 -10.71
C MET A 73 2.82 -11.19 -11.77
N ILE A 74 3.68 -10.41 -12.43
CA ILE A 74 3.27 -9.52 -13.52
C ILE A 74 2.71 -10.35 -14.69
N ALA A 75 3.38 -11.41 -15.11
CA ALA A 75 2.95 -12.23 -16.24
C ALA A 75 1.56 -12.85 -15.99
N ILE A 76 1.31 -13.34 -14.78
CA ILE A 76 -0.01 -13.86 -14.39
C ILE A 76 -1.07 -12.75 -14.37
N GLY A 77 -0.71 -11.58 -13.85
CA GLY A 77 -1.63 -10.47 -13.64
C GLY A 77 -1.75 -9.50 -14.81
N ILE A 78 -0.98 -9.66 -15.90
CA ILE A 78 -0.88 -8.66 -16.98
C ILE A 78 -2.24 -8.31 -17.60
N GLY A 79 -3.18 -9.23 -17.63
CA GLY A 79 -4.54 -8.97 -18.10
C GLY A 79 -5.29 -7.88 -17.33
N GLN A 80 -4.82 -7.53 -16.14
CA GLN A 80 -5.41 -6.49 -15.29
C GLN A 80 -4.78 -5.08 -15.52
N TRP A 81 -3.86 -4.91 -16.47
CA TRP A 81 -3.18 -3.62 -16.70
C TRP A 81 -4.15 -2.44 -16.92
N ARG A 82 -5.34 -2.72 -17.49
CA ARG A 82 -6.39 -1.71 -17.74
C ARG A 82 -7.04 -1.18 -16.46
N LEU A 83 -6.84 -1.85 -15.31
CA LEU A 83 -7.35 -1.41 -14.02
C LEU A 83 -6.73 -0.06 -13.59
N VAL A 84 -5.44 0.14 -13.87
CA VAL A 84 -4.73 1.39 -13.52
C VAL A 84 -5.38 2.62 -14.18
N PRO A 85 -5.52 2.70 -15.52
CA PRO A 85 -6.18 3.83 -16.14
C PRO A 85 -7.69 3.89 -15.82
N ALA A 86 -8.35 2.78 -15.53
CA ALA A 86 -9.75 2.78 -15.09
C ALA A 86 -9.90 3.43 -13.70
N CYS A 87 -9.05 3.06 -12.74
CA CYS A 87 -9.03 3.66 -11.41
C CYS A 87 -8.68 5.16 -11.50
N ALA A 88 -7.67 5.54 -12.29
CA ALA A 88 -7.29 6.93 -12.49
C ALA A 88 -8.45 7.77 -13.06
N ARG A 89 -9.19 7.25 -14.04
CA ARG A 89 -10.37 7.92 -14.59
C ARG A 89 -11.49 8.04 -13.56
N ALA A 90 -11.74 6.99 -12.76
CA ALA A 90 -12.74 7.03 -11.70
C ALA A 90 -12.40 8.10 -10.66
N ALA A 91 -11.15 8.13 -10.20
CA ALA A 91 -10.65 9.14 -9.26
C ALA A 91 -10.75 10.56 -9.86
N ALA A 92 -10.30 10.77 -11.10
CA ALA A 92 -10.39 12.06 -11.78
C ALA A 92 -11.84 12.53 -11.92
N THR A 93 -12.77 11.63 -12.29
CA THR A 93 -14.20 11.93 -12.40
C THR A 93 -14.79 12.29 -11.03
N TYR A 94 -14.41 11.56 -9.97
CA TYR A 94 -14.83 11.87 -8.61
C TYR A 94 -14.34 13.26 -8.18
N LEU A 95 -13.04 13.54 -8.31
CA LEU A 95 -12.43 14.81 -7.91
C LEU A 95 -12.97 15.99 -8.73
N ALA A 96 -13.20 15.83 -10.03
CA ALA A 96 -13.71 16.89 -10.91
C ALA A 96 -15.09 17.40 -10.49
N ARG A 97 -15.93 16.57 -9.82
CA ARG A 97 -17.23 16.99 -9.30
C ARG A 97 -17.12 18.12 -8.28
N PHE A 98 -16.02 18.14 -7.53
CA PHE A 98 -15.77 19.09 -6.44
C PHE A 98 -14.95 20.31 -6.87
N CYS A 99 -14.34 20.31 -8.05
CA CYS A 99 -13.51 21.43 -8.53
C CYS A 99 -14.30 22.75 -8.74
N ARG A 100 -15.63 22.73 -8.71
CA ARG A 100 -16.47 23.94 -8.84
C ARG A 100 -16.63 24.68 -7.51
N GLU A 101 -16.50 24.01 -6.39
CA GLU A 101 -16.66 24.58 -5.05
C GLU A 101 -15.31 25.06 -4.50
N TRP A 102 -15.27 26.29 -4.02
CA TRP A 102 -14.04 26.91 -3.50
C TRP A 102 -13.42 26.08 -2.34
N GLY A 103 -14.25 25.70 -1.36
CA GLY A 103 -13.77 24.89 -0.22
C GLY A 103 -13.19 23.54 -0.62
N ALA A 104 -13.82 22.88 -1.58
CA ALA A 104 -13.31 21.61 -2.10
C ALA A 104 -12.01 21.79 -2.90
N ARG A 105 -11.85 22.89 -3.65
CA ARG A 105 -10.57 23.21 -4.32
C ARG A 105 -9.42 23.41 -3.32
N ALA A 106 -9.68 24.14 -2.22
CA ALA A 106 -8.69 24.33 -1.16
C ALA A 106 -8.28 22.98 -0.54
N LEU A 107 -9.25 22.08 -0.31
CA LEU A 107 -9.03 20.75 0.21
C LEU A 107 -8.19 19.88 -0.75
N LEU A 108 -8.52 19.90 -2.05
CA LEU A 108 -7.75 19.19 -3.07
C LEU A 108 -6.33 19.74 -3.22
N ALA A 109 -6.16 21.07 -3.14
CA ALA A 109 -4.83 21.69 -3.15
C ALA A 109 -4.00 21.26 -1.92
N PHE A 110 -4.62 21.22 -0.74
CA PHE A 110 -3.97 20.69 0.47
C PHE A 110 -3.53 19.24 0.27
N MET A 111 -4.41 18.38 -0.23
CA MET A 111 -4.08 16.97 -0.48
C MET A 111 -2.93 16.81 -1.48
N ALA A 112 -2.92 17.60 -2.54
CA ALA A 112 -1.83 17.60 -3.52
C ALA A 112 -0.49 18.04 -2.91
N ILE A 113 -0.49 19.11 -2.12
CA ILE A 113 0.69 19.60 -1.40
C ILE A 113 1.18 18.53 -0.42
N TRP A 114 0.27 17.92 0.35
CA TRP A 114 0.62 16.86 1.29
C TRP A 114 1.28 15.66 0.59
N ILE A 115 0.75 15.19 -0.54
CA ILE A 115 1.34 14.10 -1.33
C ILE A 115 2.77 14.46 -1.76
N VAL A 116 2.98 15.68 -2.27
CA VAL A 116 4.30 16.13 -2.72
C VAL A 116 5.29 16.22 -1.57
N LEU A 117 4.89 16.82 -0.44
CA LEU A 117 5.77 16.99 0.72
C LEU A 117 6.13 15.64 1.37
N THR A 118 5.15 14.73 1.53
CA THR A 118 5.40 13.42 2.12
C THR A 118 6.19 12.51 1.18
N LEU A 119 5.99 12.61 -0.14
CA LEU A 119 6.84 11.95 -1.11
C LEU A 119 8.28 12.45 -1.01
N ALA A 120 8.48 13.77 -0.95
CA ALA A 120 9.81 14.35 -0.78
C ALA A 120 10.47 13.85 0.52
N ALA A 121 9.71 13.80 1.64
CA ALA A 121 10.21 13.26 2.91
C ALA A 121 10.60 11.78 2.80
N SER A 122 9.83 10.97 2.08
CA SER A 122 10.15 9.54 1.88
C SER A 122 11.40 9.28 1.03
N LEU A 123 11.84 10.28 0.27
CA LEU A 123 13.07 10.23 -0.53
C LEU A 123 14.33 10.67 0.23
N LEU A 124 14.18 11.22 1.44
CA LEU A 124 15.31 11.57 2.29
C LEU A 124 15.87 10.31 2.99
N PRO A 125 17.17 10.31 3.35
CA PRO A 125 17.72 9.24 4.18
C PRO A 125 17.01 9.19 5.55
N PRO A 126 16.93 8.00 6.18
CA PRO A 126 16.44 7.90 7.55
C PRO A 126 17.41 8.66 8.50
N ASP A 127 16.85 9.27 9.53
CA ASP A 127 17.59 10.00 10.54
C ASP A 127 17.36 9.42 11.95
N SER A 128 17.92 10.06 12.97
CA SER A 128 17.79 9.61 14.37
C SER A 128 16.35 9.63 14.91
N GLY A 129 15.42 10.34 14.24
CA GLY A 129 13.99 10.33 14.56
C GLY A 129 13.28 9.06 14.06
N ASP A 130 13.89 8.33 13.13
CA ASP A 130 13.39 7.05 12.60
C ASP A 130 13.96 5.87 13.41
N TRP A 131 13.77 5.90 14.73
CA TRP A 131 14.40 4.93 15.63
C TRP A 131 14.00 3.49 15.34
N ASP A 132 12.71 3.17 15.31
CA ASP A 132 12.24 1.80 15.05
C ASP A 132 12.53 1.36 13.62
N GLY A 133 12.48 2.30 12.67
CA GLY A 133 12.91 2.04 11.31
C GLY A 133 14.36 1.56 11.26
N LEU A 134 15.28 2.31 11.86
CA LEU A 134 16.71 2.02 11.84
C LEU A 134 17.10 0.83 12.72
N SER A 135 16.51 0.72 13.93
CA SER A 135 16.91 -0.30 14.90
C SER A 135 16.26 -1.67 14.65
N GLN A 136 15.11 -1.72 14.00
CA GLN A 136 14.32 -2.93 13.84
C GLN A 136 13.96 -3.19 12.37
N HIS A 137 13.08 -2.39 11.77
CA HIS A 137 12.43 -2.73 10.51
C HIS A 137 13.39 -2.78 9.32
N LEU A 138 14.24 -1.77 9.17
CA LEU A 138 15.27 -1.74 8.13
C LEU A 138 16.48 -2.62 8.49
N ALA A 139 16.84 -2.69 9.78
CA ALA A 139 17.95 -3.52 10.25
C ALA A 139 17.67 -5.00 9.99
N GLN A 140 16.47 -5.49 10.30
CA GLN A 140 16.06 -6.86 9.99
C GLN A 140 16.10 -7.12 8.48
N ALA A 141 15.46 -6.24 7.70
CA ALA A 141 15.38 -6.36 6.25
C ALA A 141 16.79 -6.38 5.61
N TRP A 142 17.69 -5.51 6.10
CA TRP A 142 19.08 -5.47 5.67
C TRP A 142 19.82 -6.77 5.99
N THR A 143 19.66 -7.29 7.21
CA THR A 143 20.29 -8.54 7.64
C THR A 143 19.83 -9.71 6.76
N TYR A 144 18.52 -9.85 6.53
CA TYR A 144 17.98 -10.92 5.68
C TYR A 144 18.47 -10.83 4.23
N ALA A 145 18.52 -9.61 3.67
CA ALA A 145 19.03 -9.39 2.32
C ALA A 145 20.51 -9.74 2.20
N HIS A 146 21.34 -9.37 3.19
CA HIS A 146 22.78 -9.65 3.20
C HIS A 146 23.11 -11.13 3.42
N GLU A 147 22.34 -11.80 4.29
CA GLU A 147 22.54 -13.23 4.54
C GLU A 147 21.90 -14.12 3.46
N GLY A 148 21.06 -13.57 2.59
CA GLY A 148 20.32 -14.33 1.57
C GLY A 148 19.28 -15.29 2.14
N ARG A 149 18.90 -15.11 3.42
CA ARG A 149 17.98 -15.99 4.15
C ARG A 149 17.25 -15.27 5.27
N VAL A 150 16.09 -15.80 5.64
CA VAL A 150 15.32 -15.38 6.81
C VAL A 150 15.51 -16.39 7.93
N ARG A 151 15.87 -15.91 9.11
CA ARG A 151 16.01 -16.69 10.33
C ARG A 151 15.76 -15.84 11.56
N PRO A 152 15.47 -16.42 12.73
CA PRO A 152 15.40 -15.65 13.98
C PRO A 152 16.72 -14.93 14.25
N LEU A 153 16.66 -13.66 14.62
CA LEU A 153 17.80 -12.84 15.00
C LEU A 153 17.87 -12.81 16.53
N TRP A 154 18.81 -13.54 17.12
CA TRP A 154 18.88 -13.72 18.57
C TRP A 154 19.10 -12.43 19.37
N HIS A 155 19.64 -11.40 18.73
CA HIS A 155 19.86 -10.07 19.31
C HIS A 155 18.66 -9.14 19.11
N ASP A 156 17.65 -9.55 18.36
CA ASP A 156 16.45 -8.76 18.06
C ASP A 156 15.19 -9.62 18.23
N HIS A 157 14.51 -9.43 19.36
CA HIS A 157 13.27 -10.15 19.67
C HIS A 157 12.11 -9.82 18.71
N HIS A 158 12.15 -8.66 18.05
CA HIS A 158 11.13 -8.27 17.07
C HIS A 158 11.20 -9.13 15.79
N SER A 159 12.33 -9.81 15.54
CA SER A 159 12.43 -10.76 14.43
C SER A 159 11.54 -12.00 14.59
N GLN A 160 10.91 -12.17 15.75
CA GLN A 160 9.96 -13.24 16.08
C GLN A 160 8.50 -12.81 15.81
N PHE A 161 8.25 -11.54 15.49
CA PHE A 161 6.93 -11.02 15.17
C PHE A 161 6.58 -11.26 13.71
N PRO A 162 5.28 -11.17 13.32
CA PRO A 162 4.91 -11.18 11.91
C PRO A 162 5.61 -10.04 11.15
N CYS A 163 6.48 -10.39 10.23
CA CYS A 163 7.38 -9.45 9.55
C CYS A 163 6.92 -9.12 8.11
N THR A 164 5.61 -8.99 7.87
CA THR A 164 5.06 -8.78 6.51
C THR A 164 5.67 -7.55 5.83
N MET A 165 5.74 -6.42 6.52
CA MET A 165 6.32 -5.19 5.96
C MET A 165 7.84 -5.32 5.78
N GLN A 166 8.52 -5.94 6.73
CA GLN A 166 9.97 -6.18 6.64
C GLN A 166 10.34 -7.07 5.45
N MET A 167 9.49 -8.03 5.06
CA MET A 167 9.71 -8.80 3.83
C MET A 167 9.67 -7.92 2.58
N LEU A 168 8.75 -6.96 2.51
CA LEU A 168 8.73 -5.98 1.41
C LEU A 168 9.97 -5.07 1.45
N TYR A 169 10.40 -4.64 2.64
CA TYR A 169 11.63 -3.85 2.80
C TYR A 169 12.87 -4.63 2.39
N THR A 170 12.88 -5.94 2.64
CA THR A 170 13.95 -6.83 2.20
C THR A 170 14.10 -6.83 0.67
N ALA A 171 12.98 -6.74 -0.07
CA ALA A 171 13.06 -6.55 -1.53
C ALA A 171 13.77 -5.24 -1.91
N GLY A 172 13.56 -4.16 -1.16
CA GLY A 172 14.28 -2.91 -1.34
C GLY A 172 15.77 -3.05 -1.02
N MET A 173 16.11 -3.71 0.08
CA MET A 173 17.49 -3.92 0.53
C MET A 173 18.32 -4.72 -0.47
N LEU A 174 17.73 -5.61 -1.24
CA LEU A 174 18.40 -6.34 -2.32
C LEU A 174 18.81 -5.48 -3.52
N VAL A 175 18.29 -4.24 -3.61
CA VAL A 175 18.47 -3.37 -4.79
C VAL A 175 19.22 -2.08 -4.43
N ASP A 176 18.67 -1.26 -3.55
CA ASP A 176 19.16 0.10 -3.29
C ASP A 176 19.05 0.53 -1.83
N GLY A 177 18.75 -0.43 -0.95
CA GLY A 177 18.62 -0.19 0.46
C GLY A 177 17.27 0.42 0.84
N TYR A 178 17.29 1.48 1.64
CA TYR A 178 16.09 2.03 2.28
C TYR A 178 15.15 2.80 1.33
N PHE A 179 15.57 3.26 0.17
CA PHE A 179 14.73 4.09 -0.72
C PHE A 179 13.48 3.35 -1.19
N THR A 180 13.64 2.14 -1.72
CA THR A 180 12.49 1.31 -2.13
C THR A 180 11.57 1.02 -0.93
N ALA A 181 12.14 0.71 0.24
CA ALA A 181 11.38 0.42 1.45
C ALA A 181 10.51 1.62 1.87
N ARG A 182 11.09 2.84 1.90
CA ARG A 182 10.39 4.08 2.26
C ARG A 182 9.28 4.41 1.26
N LEU A 183 9.54 4.25 -0.03
CA LEU A 183 8.53 4.48 -1.07
C LEU A 183 7.37 3.50 -0.97
N LEU A 184 7.62 2.23 -0.65
CA LEU A 184 6.57 1.24 -0.44
C LEU A 184 5.73 1.56 0.81
N HIS A 185 6.37 1.99 1.90
CA HIS A 185 5.65 2.43 3.10
C HIS A 185 4.82 3.70 2.85
N TRP A 186 5.40 4.70 2.17
CA TRP A 186 4.68 5.89 1.73
C TRP A 186 3.45 5.55 0.86
N LEU A 187 3.60 4.61 -0.07
CA LEU A 187 2.52 4.17 -0.95
C LEU A 187 1.36 3.53 -0.15
N MET A 188 1.68 2.77 0.91
CA MET A 188 0.67 2.28 1.86
C MET A 188 -0.11 3.44 2.49
N GLY A 189 0.57 4.53 2.90
CA GLY A 189 -0.07 5.74 3.42
C GLY A 189 -1.01 6.39 2.41
N VAL A 190 -0.57 6.57 1.16
CA VAL A 190 -1.40 7.13 0.09
C VAL A 190 -2.65 6.26 -0.17
N PHE A 191 -2.50 4.96 -0.20
CA PHE A 191 -3.63 4.05 -0.41
C PHE A 191 -4.53 3.93 0.82
N THR A 192 -4.00 4.18 2.02
CA THR A 192 -4.81 4.35 3.24
C THR A 192 -5.73 5.57 3.13
N VAL A 193 -5.20 6.70 2.63
CA VAL A 193 -6.02 7.89 2.32
C VAL A 193 -7.11 7.56 1.28
N ALA A 194 -6.77 6.80 0.25
CA ALA A 194 -7.76 6.37 -0.76
C ALA A 194 -8.87 5.49 -0.14
N TRP A 195 -8.54 4.58 0.77
CA TRP A 195 -9.56 3.84 1.52
C TRP A 195 -10.46 4.75 2.37
N ALA A 196 -9.90 5.75 3.05
CA ALA A 196 -10.68 6.73 3.82
C ALA A 196 -11.66 7.50 2.92
N VAL A 197 -11.22 7.90 1.70
CA VAL A 197 -12.10 8.52 0.70
C VAL A 197 -13.25 7.58 0.32
N LEU A 198 -12.95 6.32 0.01
CA LEU A 198 -13.97 5.35 -0.41
C LEU A 198 -14.98 5.06 0.71
N ILE A 199 -14.51 4.86 1.94
CA ILE A 199 -15.38 4.64 3.11
C ILE A 199 -16.28 5.84 3.33
N GLY A 200 -15.71 7.04 3.37
CA GLY A 200 -16.46 8.28 3.56
C GLY A 200 -17.49 8.50 2.45
N HIS A 201 -17.08 8.30 1.20
CA HIS A 201 -18.00 8.46 0.06
C HIS A 201 -19.14 7.46 0.07
N ARG A 202 -18.84 6.17 0.29
CA ARG A 202 -19.83 5.10 0.17
C ARG A 202 -20.79 5.01 1.36
N PHE A 203 -20.25 5.09 2.59
CA PHE A 203 -21.03 4.77 3.77
C PHE A 203 -21.48 5.99 4.59
N LEU A 204 -20.75 7.12 4.49
CA LEU A 204 -21.06 8.33 5.26
C LEU A 204 -21.70 9.45 4.42
N GLY A 205 -21.52 9.43 3.09
CA GLY A 205 -22.04 10.44 2.17
C GLY A 205 -23.58 10.42 1.98
N GLY A 206 -24.24 9.37 2.44
CA GLY A 206 -25.67 9.16 2.26
C GLY A 206 -26.04 8.97 0.77
N ARG A 207 -27.37 9.07 0.45
CA ARG A 207 -27.86 8.95 -0.94
C ARG A 207 -27.49 10.15 -1.84
N ARG A 208 -26.79 11.17 -1.32
CA ARG A 208 -26.37 12.34 -2.09
C ARG A 208 -25.02 12.04 -2.78
N SER A 209 -25.04 11.76 -4.07
CA SER A 209 -23.84 11.45 -4.87
C SER A 209 -22.78 12.58 -4.93
N ASN A 210 -23.10 13.77 -4.44
CA ASN A 210 -22.22 14.95 -4.43
C ASN A 210 -21.74 15.35 -3.03
N SER A 211 -21.71 14.42 -2.06
CA SER A 211 -21.19 14.73 -0.72
C SER A 211 -19.67 14.68 -0.69
N PRO A 212 -18.97 15.73 -0.22
CA PRO A 212 -17.52 15.75 -0.09
C PRO A 212 -17.01 15.00 1.16
N VAL A 213 -17.85 14.21 1.83
CA VAL A 213 -17.50 13.52 3.09
C VAL A 213 -16.26 12.64 2.94
N GLY A 214 -16.07 11.98 1.78
CA GLY A 214 -14.86 11.20 1.52
C GLY A 214 -13.60 12.08 1.52
N LEU A 215 -13.66 13.28 0.96
CA LEU A 215 -12.53 14.21 0.98
C LEU A 215 -12.26 14.74 2.40
N TRP A 216 -13.31 14.98 3.20
CA TRP A 216 -13.15 15.37 4.59
C TRP A 216 -12.56 14.25 5.46
N ALA A 217 -12.96 13.00 5.24
CA ALA A 217 -12.36 11.85 5.92
C ALA A 217 -10.86 11.74 5.63
N ALA A 218 -10.48 11.89 4.36
CA ALA A 218 -9.07 11.95 3.96
C ALA A 218 -8.33 13.13 4.61
N PHE A 219 -8.92 14.33 4.61
CA PHE A 219 -8.31 15.51 5.20
C PHE A 219 -8.04 15.32 6.70
N ILE A 220 -9.00 14.82 7.47
CA ILE A 220 -8.83 14.53 8.89
C ILE A 220 -7.67 13.56 9.12
N LEU A 221 -7.60 12.49 8.32
CA LEU A 221 -6.50 11.54 8.41
C LEU A 221 -5.15 12.19 8.09
N MET A 222 -5.05 12.94 6.98
CA MET A 222 -3.84 13.61 6.52
C MET A 222 -3.37 14.72 7.47
N THR A 223 -4.28 15.37 8.22
CA THR A 223 -3.94 16.37 9.23
C THR A 223 -3.59 15.76 10.59
N THR A 224 -3.72 14.45 10.77
CA THR A 224 -3.27 13.76 11.98
C THR A 224 -1.74 13.73 12.01
N PRO A 225 -1.07 14.38 12.99
CA PRO A 225 0.40 14.53 12.98
C PRO A 225 1.14 13.20 12.91
N ALA A 226 0.69 12.20 13.67
CA ALA A 226 1.29 10.86 13.67
C ALA A 226 1.21 10.20 12.29
N PHE A 227 0.05 10.29 11.62
CA PHE A 227 -0.12 9.71 10.28
C PHE A 227 0.81 10.37 9.26
N THR A 228 0.89 11.70 9.27
CA THR A 228 1.78 12.45 8.36
C THR A 228 3.25 12.14 8.64
N TRP A 229 3.67 12.08 9.89
CA TRP A 229 5.04 11.72 10.26
C TRP A 229 5.39 10.29 9.80
N LEU A 230 4.49 9.33 10.00
CA LEU A 230 4.68 7.94 9.57
C LEU A 230 4.91 7.79 8.06
N THR A 231 4.42 8.71 7.22
CA THR A 231 4.70 8.65 5.78
C THR A 231 6.16 8.90 5.43
N GLY A 232 6.92 9.52 6.32
CA GLY A 232 8.35 9.83 6.14
C GLY A 232 9.30 8.79 6.71
N VAL A 233 8.83 7.79 7.45
CA VAL A 233 9.66 6.77 8.13
C VAL A 233 9.35 5.35 7.63
N CYS A 234 10.14 4.36 8.03
CA CYS A 234 9.96 2.95 7.64
C CYS A 234 9.49 2.09 8.80
N TYR A 235 8.25 2.32 9.23
CA TYR A 235 7.60 1.52 10.26
C TYR A 235 6.68 0.45 9.65
N VAL A 236 5.77 -0.11 10.42
CA VAL A 236 4.77 -1.07 9.95
C VAL A 236 3.36 -0.50 9.98
N ASP A 237 3.19 0.64 10.62
CA ASP A 237 1.91 1.24 11.01
C ASP A 237 1.03 1.62 9.80
N LEU A 238 1.62 2.15 8.73
CA LEU A 238 0.83 2.47 7.53
C LEU A 238 0.35 1.22 6.81
N GLY A 239 1.15 0.14 6.82
CA GLY A 239 0.69 -1.16 6.35
C GLY A 239 -0.47 -1.69 7.18
N GLN A 240 -0.35 -1.65 8.50
CA GLN A 240 -1.42 -2.04 9.42
C GLN A 240 -2.67 -1.18 9.23
N THR A 241 -2.52 0.13 9.13
CA THR A 241 -3.64 1.06 8.93
C THR A 241 -4.34 0.81 7.59
N PHE A 242 -3.56 0.55 6.52
CA PHE A 242 -4.10 0.18 5.21
C PHE A 242 -5.01 -1.06 5.30
N PHE A 243 -4.53 -2.14 5.91
CA PHE A 243 -5.32 -3.36 6.05
C PHE A 243 -6.50 -3.21 7.01
N THR A 244 -6.37 -2.38 8.05
CA THR A 244 -7.48 -2.05 8.97
C THR A 244 -8.61 -1.35 8.22
N LEU A 245 -8.31 -0.32 7.40
CA LEU A 245 -9.35 0.36 6.62
C LEU A 245 -9.91 -0.51 5.50
N ALA A 246 -9.09 -1.36 4.87
CA ALA A 246 -9.58 -2.35 3.91
C ALA A 246 -10.60 -3.30 4.57
N SER A 247 -10.25 -3.87 5.71
CA SER A 247 -11.15 -4.76 6.47
C SER A 247 -12.42 -4.05 6.90
N LEU A 248 -12.32 -2.80 7.37
CA LEU A 248 -13.47 -1.99 7.73
C LEU A 248 -14.38 -1.73 6.52
N TYR A 249 -13.80 -1.43 5.35
CA TYR A 249 -14.59 -1.22 4.13
C TYR A 249 -15.40 -2.46 3.76
N PHE A 250 -14.79 -3.63 3.75
CA PHE A 250 -15.47 -4.88 3.40
C PHE A 250 -16.47 -5.32 4.46
N PHE A 251 -16.18 -5.12 5.75
CA PHE A 251 -17.11 -5.33 6.83
C PHE A 251 -18.37 -4.43 6.70
N LEU A 252 -18.18 -3.13 6.43
CA LEU A 252 -19.29 -2.21 6.21
C LEU A 252 -20.09 -2.58 4.96
N LYS A 253 -19.43 -3.03 3.91
CA LYS A 253 -20.08 -3.48 2.68
C LYS A 253 -20.97 -4.70 2.95
N TRP A 254 -20.47 -5.67 3.71
CA TRP A 254 -21.29 -6.79 4.16
C TRP A 254 -22.45 -6.33 5.04
N ALA A 255 -22.21 -5.51 6.03
CA ALA A 255 -23.22 -5.08 7.01
C ALA A 255 -24.35 -4.24 6.39
N VAL A 256 -24.04 -3.44 5.35
CA VAL A 256 -25.01 -2.53 4.72
C VAL A 256 -25.68 -3.16 3.50
N ASP A 257 -24.93 -3.89 2.68
CA ASP A 257 -25.43 -4.42 1.40
C ASP A 257 -25.82 -5.91 1.50
N GLY A 258 -25.47 -6.61 2.59
CA GLY A 258 -25.68 -8.06 2.74
C GLY A 258 -24.77 -8.91 1.83
N ASP A 259 -23.68 -8.33 1.31
CA ASP A 259 -22.77 -8.98 0.38
C ASP A 259 -21.81 -9.94 1.13
N GLU A 260 -22.20 -11.19 1.25
CA GLU A 260 -21.42 -12.24 1.94
C GLU A 260 -20.02 -12.45 1.32
N ALA A 261 -19.86 -12.21 0.02
CA ALA A 261 -18.56 -12.31 -0.63
C ALA A 261 -17.55 -11.25 -0.12
N SER A 262 -18.04 -10.23 0.55
CA SER A 262 -17.20 -9.20 1.20
C SER A 262 -16.57 -9.66 2.52
N LEU A 263 -16.94 -10.82 3.06
CA LEU A 263 -16.34 -11.39 4.27
C LEU A 263 -15.20 -12.39 3.96
N LEU A 264 -15.06 -12.80 2.71
CA LEU A 264 -13.98 -13.68 2.23
C LEU A 264 -12.74 -12.87 1.85
#